data_59efaec26352c09340e148e6e7a6f255
#
_entry.id   59efaec26352c09340e148e6e7a6f255
#
_cell.length_a   1.000
_cell.length_b   1.000
_cell.length_c   1.000
_cell.angle_alpha   90.00
_cell.angle_beta   90.00
_cell.angle_gamma   90.00
#
_symmetry.space_group_name_H-M   'P 1'
#
loop_
_entity.id
_entity.type
_entity.pdbx_description
1 polymer ?
#
loop_
_entity_poly.entity_id
_entity_poly.type
_entity_poly.pdbx_seq_one_letter_code
_entity_poly.pdbx_strand_id
1 'polypeptide(L)'
;MIEFQNVSYTYSKGKGVTNLTFSIDDGDFVFLIGSTGSGKTTLMRLIYFDLWCDIGKIKVGSHDSESISKKHVPNIRRNIGMVFQDYQLLNDRNVFHNVALPLHVMGYSANEIPYRVEEALDLVGIDGKREHYPNELSGGEKQRVTLARAIVKEPDLILADEPTGNLDPVSAFELVQLLETINNNGTTVLMASHNYNLIKGRGRRILELKDGSIRGG
;
A
#
# COMPACT_ATOMS: atom_id res chain seq x y z
N MET A 1 -11.30 9.77 -1.85
CA MET A 1 -10.80 8.54 -1.16
C MET A 1 -10.16 8.84 0.19
N ILE A 2 -9.16 9.69 0.28
CA ILE A 2 -8.44 10.01 1.52
C ILE A 2 -8.53 11.52 1.79
N GLU A 3 -8.79 11.92 3.04
CA GLU A 3 -8.82 13.32 3.45
C GLU A 3 -8.13 13.48 4.81
N PHE A 4 -7.18 14.40 4.90
CA PHE A 4 -6.49 14.81 6.11
C PHE A 4 -6.83 16.28 6.41
N GLN A 5 -7.31 16.55 7.62
CA GLN A 5 -7.68 17.90 8.09
C GLN A 5 -6.88 18.24 9.35
N ASN A 6 -5.83 19.05 9.19
CA ASN A 6 -4.94 19.53 10.27
C ASN A 6 -4.37 18.39 11.14
N VAL A 7 -4.01 17.25 10.51
CA VAL A 7 -3.60 16.03 11.20
C VAL A 7 -2.20 16.16 11.78
N SER A 8 -2.05 15.87 13.05
CA SER A 8 -0.76 15.74 13.72
C SER A 8 -0.70 14.44 14.51
N TYR A 9 0.47 13.82 14.51
CA TYR A 9 0.79 12.64 15.31
C TYR A 9 2.24 12.69 15.76
N THR A 10 2.48 12.46 17.06
CA THR A 10 3.82 12.52 17.64
C THR A 10 4.16 11.21 18.37
N TYR A 11 5.25 10.57 17.98
CA TYR A 11 5.77 9.45 18.76
C TYR A 11 6.33 9.92 20.11
N SER A 12 6.42 9.03 21.08
CA SER A 12 6.99 9.29 22.40
C SER A 12 8.40 9.92 22.37
N LYS A 13 9.14 9.73 21.28
CA LYS A 13 10.49 10.29 21.04
C LYS A 13 10.47 11.66 20.33
N GLY A 14 9.30 12.31 20.21
CA GLY A 14 9.17 13.66 19.66
C GLY A 14 9.22 13.75 18.13
N LYS A 15 9.24 12.63 17.40
CA LYS A 15 9.14 12.60 15.93
C LYS A 15 7.73 12.21 15.50
N GLY A 16 7.31 12.65 14.32
CA GLY A 16 5.98 12.33 13.79
C GLY A 16 5.65 13.14 12.55
N VAL A 17 4.38 13.51 12.43
CA VAL A 17 3.86 14.40 11.37
C VAL A 17 3.06 15.53 11.99
N THR A 18 3.07 16.70 11.35
CA THR A 18 2.49 17.90 11.91
C THR A 18 1.67 18.67 10.88
N ASN A 19 0.43 18.99 11.27
CA ASN A 19 -0.49 19.85 10.52
C ASN A 19 -0.66 19.42 9.04
N LEU A 20 -0.87 18.11 8.81
CA LEU A 20 -1.12 17.60 7.48
C LEU A 20 -2.54 17.95 7.04
N THR A 21 -2.66 18.60 5.88
CA THR A 21 -3.95 18.89 5.24
C THR A 21 -3.81 18.63 3.75
N PHE A 22 -4.51 17.62 3.24
CA PHE A 22 -4.56 17.25 1.83
C PHE A 22 -5.70 16.27 1.58
N SER A 23 -6.04 16.07 0.31
CA SER A 23 -6.98 15.03 -0.13
C SER A 23 -6.39 14.21 -1.27
N ILE A 24 -6.85 12.98 -1.43
CA ILE A 24 -6.62 12.09 -2.57
C ILE A 24 -7.99 11.59 -3.01
N ASP A 25 -8.34 11.80 -4.28
CA ASP A 25 -9.64 11.40 -4.81
C ASP A 25 -9.67 9.91 -5.20
N ASP A 26 -10.86 9.38 -5.42
CA ASP A 26 -11.03 8.01 -5.90
C ASP A 26 -10.41 7.87 -7.29
N GLY A 27 -9.62 6.82 -7.51
CA GLY A 27 -8.92 6.55 -8.77
C GLY A 27 -7.62 7.35 -8.98
N ASP A 28 -7.23 8.21 -8.04
CA ASP A 28 -5.93 8.90 -8.13
C ASP A 28 -4.75 7.93 -8.01
N PHE A 29 -3.67 8.22 -8.75
CA PHE A 29 -2.33 7.72 -8.47
C PHE A 29 -1.47 8.84 -7.91
N VAL A 30 -1.04 8.72 -6.67
CA VAL A 30 -0.26 9.75 -5.97
C VAL A 30 1.07 9.19 -5.48
N PHE A 31 2.16 9.87 -5.81
CA PHE A 31 3.46 9.61 -5.22
C PHE A 31 3.66 10.45 -3.96
N LEU A 32 4.03 9.79 -2.86
CA LEU A 32 4.45 10.43 -1.61
C LEU A 32 5.98 10.41 -1.54
N ILE A 33 6.62 11.56 -1.79
CA ILE A 33 8.07 11.68 -1.77
C ILE A 33 8.57 12.33 -0.49
N GLY A 34 9.81 12.04 -0.15
CA GLY A 34 10.49 12.65 1.00
C GLY A 34 11.69 11.81 1.44
N SER A 35 12.62 12.42 2.16
CA SER A 35 13.79 11.74 2.70
C SER A 35 13.41 10.63 3.69
N THR A 36 14.35 9.74 3.96
CA THR A 36 14.19 8.74 5.04
C THR A 36 13.93 9.46 6.37
N GLY A 37 12.92 9.02 7.09
CA GLY A 37 12.50 9.65 8.36
C GLY A 37 11.62 10.90 8.22
N SER A 38 11.21 11.31 7.01
CA SER A 38 10.32 12.46 6.80
C SER A 38 8.89 12.24 7.31
N GLY A 39 8.48 10.99 7.60
CA GLY A 39 7.14 10.64 8.11
C GLY A 39 6.25 9.88 7.11
N LYS A 40 6.76 9.43 5.93
CA LYS A 40 5.96 8.71 4.91
C LYS A 40 5.26 7.46 5.48
N THR A 41 6.01 6.60 6.15
CA THR A 41 5.45 5.41 6.81
C THR A 41 4.44 5.77 7.90
N THR A 42 4.68 6.86 8.65
CA THR A 42 3.74 7.35 9.67
C THR A 42 2.41 7.77 9.03
N LEU A 43 2.46 8.52 7.92
CA LEU A 43 1.28 8.94 7.18
C LEU A 43 0.51 7.71 6.68
N MET A 44 1.19 6.71 6.09
CA MET A 44 0.53 5.48 5.63
C MET A 44 -0.10 4.68 6.78
N ARG A 45 0.58 4.61 7.93
CA ARG A 45 0.05 3.94 9.13
C ARG A 45 -1.18 4.65 9.69
N LEU A 46 -1.27 5.97 9.57
CA LEU A 46 -2.46 6.75 9.91
C LEU A 46 -3.62 6.42 8.96
N ILE A 47 -3.38 6.34 7.64
CA ILE A 47 -4.41 5.95 6.65
C ILE A 47 -4.90 4.52 6.90
N TYR A 48 -3.99 3.61 7.28
CA TYR A 48 -4.29 2.21 7.57
C TYR A 48 -4.94 1.99 8.95
N PHE A 49 -5.15 3.08 9.74
CA PHE A 49 -5.63 3.03 11.13
C PHE A 49 -4.81 2.10 12.03
N ASP A 50 -3.49 2.06 11.80
CA ASP A 50 -2.52 1.43 12.70
C ASP A 50 -2.03 2.42 13.77
N LEU A 51 -2.11 3.71 13.45
CA LEU A 51 -1.92 4.85 14.35
C LEU A 51 -3.17 5.72 14.34
N TRP A 52 -3.38 6.44 15.45
CA TRP A 52 -4.45 7.43 15.61
C TRP A 52 -3.83 8.81 15.76
N CYS A 53 -4.35 9.80 15.04
CA CYS A 53 -3.85 11.16 15.16
C CYS A 53 -4.12 11.73 16.56
N ASP A 54 -3.18 12.56 17.04
CA ASP A 54 -3.32 13.30 18.31
C ASP A 54 -4.23 14.52 18.11
N ILE A 55 -4.15 15.15 16.93
CA ILE A 55 -4.90 16.34 16.53
C ILE A 55 -5.39 16.15 15.11
N GLY A 56 -6.54 16.74 14.79
CA GLY A 56 -7.12 16.75 13.45
C GLY A 56 -7.93 15.50 13.15
N LYS A 57 -8.28 15.33 11.88
CA LYS A 57 -9.23 14.33 11.41
C LYS A 57 -8.74 13.65 10.14
N ILE A 58 -8.95 12.33 10.08
CA ILE A 58 -8.61 11.51 8.91
C ILE A 58 -9.89 10.84 8.43
N LYS A 59 -10.16 10.95 7.12
CA LYS A 59 -11.22 10.19 6.47
C LYS A 59 -10.60 9.27 5.42
N VAL A 60 -11.04 8.00 5.39
CA VAL A 60 -10.64 7.00 4.40
C VAL A 60 -11.89 6.30 3.89
N GLY A 61 -12.23 6.50 2.62
CA GLY A 61 -13.50 6.11 2.06
C GLY A 61 -14.67 6.75 2.82
N SER A 62 -15.58 5.95 3.31
CA SER A 62 -16.71 6.39 4.16
C SER A 62 -16.37 6.47 5.65
N HIS A 63 -15.14 6.15 6.04
CA HIS A 63 -14.74 5.98 7.43
C HIS A 63 -13.98 7.19 7.95
N ASP A 64 -14.33 7.62 9.16
CA ASP A 64 -13.85 8.82 9.81
C ASP A 64 -13.17 8.48 11.14
N SER A 65 -11.95 8.97 11.37
CA SER A 65 -11.14 8.66 12.56
C SER A 65 -11.80 9.05 13.88
N GLU A 66 -12.71 10.04 13.88
CA GLU A 66 -13.42 10.47 15.11
C GLU A 66 -14.57 9.54 15.48
N SER A 67 -15.19 8.88 14.48
CA SER A 67 -16.38 8.03 14.68
C SER A 67 -16.09 6.54 14.71
N ILE A 68 -14.92 6.11 14.20
CA ILE A 68 -14.53 4.70 14.12
C ILE A 68 -14.08 4.18 15.47
N SER A 69 -14.63 3.02 15.87
CA SER A 69 -14.07 2.23 16.96
C SER A 69 -13.00 1.24 16.45
N LYS A 70 -12.04 0.90 17.31
CA LYS A 70 -10.99 -0.10 16.99
C LYS A 70 -11.54 -1.43 16.49
N LYS A 71 -12.75 -1.81 16.89
CA LYS A 71 -13.42 -3.05 16.43
C LYS A 71 -13.75 -3.04 14.93
N HIS A 72 -13.93 -1.87 14.31
CA HIS A 72 -14.27 -1.73 12.90
C HIS A 72 -13.04 -1.61 11.99
N VAL A 73 -11.84 -1.39 12.55
CA VAL A 73 -10.59 -1.29 11.77
C VAL A 73 -10.35 -2.49 10.84
N PRO A 74 -10.58 -3.76 11.24
CA PRO A 74 -10.41 -4.89 10.34
C PRO A 74 -11.28 -4.80 9.07
N ASN A 75 -12.49 -4.26 9.18
CA ASN A 75 -13.38 -4.10 8.01
C ASN A 75 -12.86 -3.04 7.03
N ILE A 76 -12.28 -1.95 7.53
CA ILE A 76 -11.64 -0.93 6.70
C ILE A 76 -10.44 -1.51 5.96
N ARG A 77 -9.58 -2.25 6.67
CA ARG A 77 -8.38 -2.87 6.10
C ARG A 77 -8.68 -3.93 5.03
N ARG A 78 -9.89 -4.47 4.99
CA ARG A 78 -10.33 -5.35 3.89
C ARG A 78 -10.27 -4.64 2.54
N ASN A 79 -10.62 -3.35 2.51
CA ASN A 79 -10.63 -2.53 1.29
C ASN A 79 -9.29 -1.82 1.01
N ILE A 80 -8.25 -2.07 1.82
CA ILE A 80 -6.93 -1.47 1.64
C ILE A 80 -5.90 -2.57 1.37
N GLY A 81 -5.30 -2.57 0.19
CA GLY A 81 -4.13 -3.39 -0.13
C GLY A 81 -2.86 -2.75 0.42
N MET A 82 -2.03 -3.50 1.15
CA MET A 82 -0.77 -3.00 1.67
C MET A 82 0.41 -3.72 1.02
N VAL A 83 1.34 -2.96 0.45
CA VAL A 83 2.57 -3.44 -0.17
C VAL A 83 3.76 -2.87 0.62
N PHE A 84 4.55 -3.74 1.24
CA PHE A 84 5.68 -3.37 2.10
C PHE A 84 7.02 -3.48 1.38
N GLN A 85 8.00 -2.73 1.83
CA GLN A 85 9.38 -2.80 1.34
C GLN A 85 10.05 -4.15 1.67
N ASP A 86 9.79 -4.72 2.82
CA ASP A 86 10.38 -5.96 3.36
C ASP A 86 9.56 -7.21 3.04
N TYR A 87 8.67 -7.11 2.05
CA TYR A 87 7.77 -8.16 1.52
C TYR A 87 6.78 -8.73 2.54
N GLN A 88 7.16 -8.97 3.79
CA GLN A 88 6.37 -9.60 4.85
C GLN A 88 5.64 -10.88 4.38
N LEU A 89 6.35 -11.72 3.61
CA LEU A 89 5.87 -13.03 3.19
C LEU A 89 6.06 -14.06 4.30
N LEU A 90 5.10 -14.98 4.41
CA LEU A 90 5.19 -16.11 5.31
C LEU A 90 6.12 -17.17 4.69
N ASN A 91 7.28 -17.40 5.32
CA ASN A 91 8.31 -18.29 4.80
C ASN A 91 7.93 -19.78 4.87
N ASP A 92 6.99 -20.15 5.73
CA ASP A 92 6.41 -21.49 5.89
C ASP A 92 5.25 -21.77 4.91
N ARG A 93 4.95 -20.83 4.04
CA ARG A 93 3.86 -20.90 3.04
C ARG A 93 4.42 -20.64 1.65
N ASN A 94 3.91 -21.40 0.66
CA ASN A 94 4.21 -21.14 -0.75
C ASN A 94 3.53 -19.85 -1.24
N VAL A 95 3.78 -19.47 -2.49
CA VAL A 95 3.20 -18.28 -3.14
C VAL A 95 1.67 -18.32 -3.09
N PHE A 96 1.06 -19.44 -3.48
CA PHE A 96 -0.39 -19.60 -3.44
C PHE A 96 -0.98 -19.26 -2.06
N HIS A 97 -0.44 -19.87 -1.00
CA HIS A 97 -0.95 -19.67 0.35
C HIS A 97 -0.66 -18.26 0.90
N ASN A 98 0.44 -17.62 0.49
CA ASN A 98 0.70 -16.22 0.82
C ASN A 98 -0.36 -15.30 0.20
N VAL A 99 -0.72 -15.51 -1.07
CA VAL A 99 -1.73 -14.70 -1.78
C VAL A 99 -3.14 -15.01 -1.30
N ALA A 100 -3.44 -16.27 -0.99
CA ALA A 100 -4.76 -16.71 -0.51
C ALA A 100 -5.11 -16.19 0.90
N LEU A 101 -4.10 -15.81 1.71
CA LEU A 101 -4.29 -15.46 3.11
C LEU A 101 -5.38 -14.41 3.37
N PRO A 102 -5.43 -13.26 2.64
CA PRO A 102 -6.49 -12.27 2.84
C PRO A 102 -7.89 -12.84 2.56
N LEU A 103 -8.03 -13.70 1.55
CA LEU A 103 -9.31 -14.30 1.18
C LEU A 103 -9.82 -15.23 2.28
N HIS A 104 -8.94 -16.03 2.89
CA HIS A 104 -9.29 -16.86 4.05
C HIS A 104 -9.79 -16.00 5.23
N VAL A 105 -9.09 -14.89 5.53
CA VAL A 105 -9.49 -13.96 6.60
C VAL A 105 -10.83 -13.29 6.30
N MET A 106 -11.15 -13.08 5.02
CA MET A 106 -12.43 -12.51 4.58
C MET A 106 -13.57 -13.52 4.52
N GLY A 107 -13.27 -14.82 4.67
CA GLY A 107 -14.27 -15.89 4.69
C GLY A 107 -14.72 -16.38 3.30
N TYR A 108 -13.89 -16.17 2.26
CA TYR A 108 -14.16 -16.75 0.94
C TYR A 108 -14.18 -18.28 0.98
N SER A 109 -15.00 -18.88 0.12
CA SER A 109 -15.13 -20.33 0.04
C SER A 109 -13.87 -20.99 -0.56
N ALA A 110 -13.65 -22.26 -0.22
CA ALA A 110 -12.54 -23.06 -0.76
C ALA A 110 -12.56 -23.18 -2.31
N ASN A 111 -13.74 -23.03 -2.92
CA ASN A 111 -13.91 -23.11 -4.36
C ASN A 111 -13.57 -21.78 -5.06
N GLU A 112 -13.76 -20.64 -4.41
CA GLU A 112 -13.50 -19.30 -4.97
C GLU A 112 -12.02 -18.89 -4.88
N ILE A 113 -11.35 -19.30 -3.79
CA ILE A 113 -9.98 -18.90 -3.50
C ILE A 113 -9.00 -19.24 -4.62
N PRO A 114 -8.97 -20.47 -5.19
CA PRO A 114 -8.02 -20.82 -6.24
C PRO A 114 -8.13 -19.91 -7.47
N TYR A 115 -9.35 -19.65 -7.93
CA TYR A 115 -9.61 -18.80 -9.10
C TYR A 115 -9.09 -17.37 -8.88
N ARG A 116 -9.45 -16.75 -7.74
CA ARG A 116 -9.00 -15.39 -7.42
C ARG A 116 -7.48 -15.27 -7.27
N VAL A 117 -6.85 -16.31 -6.70
CA VAL A 117 -5.39 -16.34 -6.56
C VAL A 117 -4.73 -16.45 -7.93
N GLU A 118 -5.24 -17.30 -8.83
CA GLU A 118 -4.74 -17.43 -10.19
C GLU A 118 -4.83 -16.11 -10.95
N GLU A 119 -5.99 -15.46 -10.95
CA GLU A 119 -6.15 -14.13 -11.56
C GLU A 119 -5.15 -13.10 -11.02
N ALA A 120 -4.94 -13.07 -9.71
CA ALA A 120 -4.00 -12.14 -9.09
C ALA A 120 -2.53 -12.45 -9.46
N LEU A 121 -2.15 -13.73 -9.57
CA LEU A 121 -0.82 -14.16 -9.98
C LEU A 121 -0.56 -13.85 -11.45
N ASP A 122 -1.54 -14.09 -12.32
CA ASP A 122 -1.48 -13.79 -13.75
C ASP A 122 -1.30 -12.28 -13.97
N LEU A 123 -2.09 -11.46 -13.26
CA LEU A 123 -2.02 -10.00 -13.38
C LEU A 123 -0.63 -9.45 -13.04
N VAL A 124 0.05 -10.03 -12.07
CA VAL A 124 1.41 -9.60 -11.70
C VAL A 124 2.51 -10.39 -12.44
N GLY A 125 2.17 -11.35 -13.33
CA GLY A 125 3.09 -12.12 -14.16
C GLY A 125 4.00 -13.06 -13.36
N ILE A 126 3.42 -13.84 -12.41
CA ILE A 126 4.15 -14.79 -11.56
C ILE A 126 3.40 -16.14 -11.38
N ASP A 127 2.46 -16.44 -12.28
CA ASP A 127 1.65 -17.66 -12.28
C ASP A 127 2.49 -18.94 -12.21
N GLY A 128 3.60 -19.02 -12.96
CA GLY A 128 4.53 -20.15 -12.96
C GLY A 128 5.26 -20.42 -11.64
N LYS A 129 5.08 -19.56 -10.62
CA LYS A 129 5.74 -19.68 -9.32
C LYS A 129 4.79 -20.05 -8.17
N ARG A 130 3.57 -20.43 -8.48
CA ARG A 130 2.49 -20.70 -7.51
C ARG A 130 2.91 -21.60 -6.33
N GLU A 131 3.67 -22.66 -6.61
CA GLU A 131 4.09 -23.65 -5.61
C GLU A 131 5.44 -23.34 -4.95
N HIS A 132 6.15 -22.30 -5.41
CA HIS A 132 7.45 -21.92 -4.84
C HIS A 132 7.28 -21.26 -3.46
N TYR A 133 8.31 -21.40 -2.63
CA TYR A 133 8.41 -20.75 -1.34
C TYR A 133 9.17 -19.42 -1.46
N PRO A 134 8.97 -18.46 -0.52
CA PRO A 134 9.64 -17.16 -0.59
C PRO A 134 11.17 -17.21 -0.71
N ASN A 135 11.83 -18.22 -0.11
CA ASN A 135 13.28 -18.38 -0.19
C ASN A 135 13.80 -18.80 -1.57
N GLU A 136 12.91 -19.29 -2.46
CA GLU A 136 13.22 -19.71 -3.83
C GLU A 136 13.03 -18.56 -4.85
N LEU A 137 12.55 -17.40 -4.40
CA LEU A 137 12.19 -16.26 -5.24
C LEU A 137 13.26 -15.17 -5.21
N SER A 138 13.47 -14.51 -6.35
CA SER A 138 14.20 -13.24 -6.44
C SER A 138 13.48 -12.12 -5.69
N GLY A 139 14.15 -10.98 -5.47
CA GLY A 139 13.55 -9.80 -4.85
C GLY A 139 12.34 -9.27 -5.63
N GLY A 140 12.45 -9.18 -6.97
CA GLY A 140 11.36 -8.76 -7.84
C GLY A 140 10.17 -9.72 -7.80
N GLU A 141 10.40 -11.02 -7.81
CA GLU A 141 9.34 -12.03 -7.68
C GLU A 141 8.64 -11.95 -6.32
N LYS A 142 9.41 -11.80 -5.22
CA LYS A 142 8.82 -11.57 -3.87
C LYS A 142 7.90 -10.36 -3.85
N GLN A 143 8.32 -9.28 -4.49
CA GLN A 143 7.52 -8.06 -4.52
C GLN A 143 6.25 -8.22 -5.35
N ARG A 144 6.30 -8.97 -6.48
CA ARG A 144 5.11 -9.32 -7.26
C ARG A 144 4.14 -10.18 -6.44
N VAL A 145 4.62 -11.15 -5.65
CA VAL A 145 3.78 -11.92 -4.70
C VAL A 145 3.14 -11.02 -3.66
N THR A 146 3.88 -10.04 -3.12
CA THR A 146 3.34 -9.06 -2.17
C THR A 146 2.25 -8.22 -2.81
N LEU A 147 2.44 -7.80 -4.06
CA LEU A 147 1.42 -7.06 -4.81
C LEU A 147 0.20 -7.94 -5.10
N ALA A 148 0.38 -9.19 -5.56
CA ALA A 148 -0.71 -10.14 -5.76
C ALA A 148 -1.54 -10.34 -4.48
N ARG A 149 -0.89 -10.51 -3.33
CA ARG A 149 -1.55 -10.60 -2.03
C ARG A 149 -2.34 -9.33 -1.65
N ALA A 150 -1.86 -8.17 -2.06
CA ALA A 150 -2.56 -6.91 -1.81
C ALA A 150 -3.81 -6.75 -2.67
N ILE A 151 -3.76 -7.18 -3.95
CA ILE A 151 -4.84 -6.99 -4.94
C ILE A 151 -5.86 -8.12 -5.00
N VAL A 152 -5.55 -9.32 -4.52
CA VAL A 152 -6.42 -10.52 -4.60
C VAL A 152 -7.82 -10.31 -4.02
N LYS A 153 -7.96 -9.36 -3.14
CA LYS A 153 -9.22 -8.96 -2.50
C LYS A 153 -9.91 -7.77 -3.16
N GLU A 154 -9.41 -7.32 -4.34
CA GLU A 154 -9.97 -6.20 -5.12
C GLU A 154 -10.12 -4.92 -4.25
N PRO A 155 -9.03 -4.37 -3.69
CA PRO A 155 -9.11 -3.23 -2.79
C PRO A 155 -9.44 -1.93 -3.54
N ASP A 156 -10.15 -1.01 -2.86
CA ASP A 156 -10.40 0.34 -3.36
C ASP A 156 -9.14 1.22 -3.30
N LEU A 157 -8.21 0.90 -2.39
CA LEU A 157 -6.98 1.64 -2.12
C LEU A 157 -5.78 0.72 -1.98
N ILE A 158 -4.67 1.05 -2.66
CA ILE A 158 -3.36 0.44 -2.43
C ILE A 158 -2.44 1.46 -1.76
N LEU A 159 -1.86 1.06 -0.63
CA LEU A 159 -0.78 1.75 0.05
C LEU A 159 0.53 0.99 -0.20
N ALA A 160 1.48 1.59 -0.92
CA ALA A 160 2.76 0.98 -1.23
C ALA A 160 3.89 1.76 -0.54
N ASP A 161 4.42 1.21 0.57
CA ASP A 161 5.48 1.85 1.36
C ASP A 161 6.86 1.41 0.88
N GLU A 162 7.52 2.29 0.11
CA GLU A 162 8.85 2.06 -0.49
C GLU A 162 8.97 0.72 -1.24
N PRO A 163 7.99 0.33 -2.09
CA PRO A 163 7.89 -1.03 -2.63
C PRO A 163 9.04 -1.40 -3.58
N THR A 164 9.82 -0.41 -4.00
CA THR A 164 10.96 -0.57 -4.93
C THR A 164 12.32 -0.51 -4.25
N GLY A 165 12.37 -0.32 -2.93
CA GLY A 165 13.61 -0.04 -2.19
C GLY A 165 14.64 -1.17 -2.23
N ASN A 166 14.20 -2.42 -2.42
CA ASN A 166 15.06 -3.61 -2.45
C ASN A 166 15.16 -4.24 -3.86
N LEU A 167 14.75 -3.50 -4.91
CA LEU A 167 14.71 -3.99 -6.29
C LEU A 167 15.82 -3.39 -7.14
N ASP A 168 16.25 -4.15 -8.15
CA ASP A 168 17.03 -3.61 -9.24
C ASP A 168 16.21 -2.60 -10.07
N PRO A 169 16.85 -1.72 -10.87
CA PRO A 169 16.14 -0.66 -11.60
C PRO A 169 15.08 -1.16 -12.57
N VAL A 170 15.28 -2.33 -13.19
CA VAL A 170 14.32 -2.91 -14.16
C VAL A 170 13.09 -3.41 -13.42
N SER A 171 13.27 -4.25 -12.40
CA SER A 171 12.18 -4.77 -11.55
C SER A 171 11.41 -3.62 -10.86
N ALA A 172 12.11 -2.55 -10.44
CA ALA A 172 11.47 -1.38 -9.84
C ALA A 172 10.57 -0.65 -10.85
N PHE A 173 11.03 -0.48 -12.10
CA PHE A 173 10.24 0.14 -13.16
C PHE A 173 8.99 -0.69 -13.50
N GLU A 174 9.16 -2.00 -13.67
CA GLU A 174 8.06 -2.92 -13.95
C GLU A 174 7.00 -2.94 -12.84
N LEU A 175 7.43 -2.91 -11.57
CA LEU A 175 6.50 -2.84 -10.45
C LEU A 175 5.65 -1.56 -10.47
N VAL A 176 6.25 -0.41 -10.80
CA VAL A 176 5.48 0.84 -10.93
C VAL A 176 4.50 0.76 -12.09
N GLN A 177 4.89 0.15 -13.22
CA GLN A 177 3.96 -0.07 -14.34
C GLN A 177 2.78 -0.97 -13.95
N LEU A 178 3.01 -2.02 -13.16
CA LEU A 178 1.93 -2.87 -12.64
C LEU A 178 0.97 -2.07 -11.74
N LEU A 179 1.49 -1.23 -10.84
CA LEU A 179 0.68 -0.36 -10.02
C LEU A 179 -0.13 0.65 -10.86
N GLU A 180 0.46 1.19 -11.94
CA GLU A 180 -0.25 2.07 -12.89
C GLU A 180 -1.36 1.32 -13.65
N THR A 181 -1.12 0.07 -14.03
CA THR A 181 -2.14 -0.79 -14.67
C THR A 181 -3.32 -1.04 -13.72
N ILE A 182 -3.04 -1.35 -12.46
CA ILE A 182 -4.06 -1.56 -11.43
C ILE A 182 -4.84 -0.26 -11.18
N ASN A 183 -4.17 0.89 -11.14
CA ASN A 183 -4.81 2.19 -11.00
C ASN A 183 -5.72 2.53 -12.19
N ASN A 184 -5.30 2.23 -13.41
CA ASN A 184 -6.11 2.46 -14.62
C ASN A 184 -7.41 1.64 -14.61
N ASN A 185 -7.50 0.58 -13.82
CA ASN A 185 -8.71 -0.21 -13.57
C ASN A 185 -9.58 0.37 -12.42
N GLY A 186 -9.23 1.56 -11.90
CA GLY A 186 -10.05 2.30 -10.93
C GLY A 186 -9.56 2.26 -9.48
N THR A 187 -8.58 1.42 -9.13
CA THR A 187 -8.02 1.37 -7.77
C THR A 187 -7.20 2.63 -7.48
N THR A 188 -7.45 3.28 -6.36
CA THR A 188 -6.62 4.40 -5.88
C THR A 188 -5.26 3.90 -5.40
N VAL A 189 -4.18 4.60 -5.74
CA VAL A 189 -2.81 4.20 -5.35
C VAL A 189 -2.09 5.35 -4.68
N LEU A 190 -1.58 5.11 -3.48
CA LEU A 190 -0.61 5.98 -2.79
C LEU A 190 0.70 5.22 -2.64
N MET A 191 1.73 5.65 -3.37
CA MET A 191 3.05 5.03 -3.34
C MET A 191 4.08 5.96 -2.71
N ALA A 192 4.65 5.57 -1.56
CA ALA A 192 5.82 6.24 -1.01
C ALA A 192 7.09 5.81 -1.74
N SER A 193 7.94 6.78 -2.05
CA SER A 193 9.26 6.51 -2.61
C SER A 193 10.23 7.66 -2.32
N HIS A 194 11.50 7.33 -2.18
CA HIS A 194 12.60 8.31 -2.19
C HIS A 194 13.34 8.32 -3.54
N ASN A 195 12.99 7.43 -4.48
CA ASN A 195 13.63 7.34 -5.79
C ASN A 195 12.91 8.26 -6.82
N TYR A 196 13.38 9.50 -6.91
CA TYR A 196 12.82 10.50 -7.81
C TYR A 196 12.87 10.11 -9.30
N ASN A 197 13.86 9.31 -9.71
CA ASN A 197 14.01 8.90 -11.11
C ASN A 197 12.87 7.97 -11.57
N LEU A 198 12.28 7.18 -10.67
CA LEU A 198 11.11 6.33 -10.98
C LEU A 198 9.82 7.13 -11.16
N ILE A 199 9.78 8.36 -10.64
CA ILE A 199 8.57 9.19 -10.56
C ILE A 199 8.56 10.23 -11.68
N LYS A 200 9.74 10.75 -12.00
CA LYS A 200 9.92 11.82 -13.02
C LYS A 200 9.35 11.40 -14.38
N GLY A 201 8.52 12.27 -14.95
CA GLY A 201 7.97 12.08 -16.30
C GLY A 201 6.70 11.20 -16.37
N ARG A 202 6.18 10.69 -15.26
CA ARG A 202 4.96 9.87 -15.25
C ARG A 202 3.66 10.67 -15.26
N GLY A 203 3.71 12.01 -15.12
CA GLY A 203 2.51 12.86 -15.15
C GLY A 203 1.52 12.61 -14.00
N ARG A 204 1.97 11.97 -12.91
CA ARG A 204 1.15 11.69 -11.73
C ARG A 204 1.35 12.75 -10.66
N ARG A 205 0.36 12.94 -9.82
CA ARG A 205 0.40 13.87 -8.68
C ARG A 205 1.48 13.46 -7.67
N ILE A 206 2.18 14.46 -7.13
CA ILE A 206 3.25 14.27 -6.15
C ILE A 206 2.89 15.05 -4.88
N LEU A 207 2.93 14.38 -3.74
CA LEU A 207 2.92 14.99 -2.41
C LEU A 207 4.33 14.91 -1.83
N GLU A 208 4.94 16.04 -1.52
CA GLU A 208 6.25 16.08 -0.87
C GLU A 208 6.09 16.20 0.64
N LEU A 209 6.62 15.22 1.38
CA LEU A 209 6.67 15.24 2.84
C LEU A 209 8.08 15.59 3.29
N LYS A 210 8.22 16.74 3.95
CA LYS A 210 9.48 17.23 4.51
C LYS A 210 9.31 17.60 5.96
N ASP A 211 10.17 17.06 6.82
CA ASP A 211 10.19 17.33 8.27
C ASP A 211 8.80 17.18 8.93
N GLY A 212 8.06 16.14 8.54
CA GLY A 212 6.74 15.85 9.06
C GLY A 212 5.60 16.70 8.51
N SER A 213 5.86 17.59 7.53
CA SER A 213 4.84 18.47 6.93
C SER A 213 4.79 18.32 5.41
N ILE A 214 3.60 18.48 4.80
CA ILE A 214 3.44 18.46 3.33
C ILE A 214 3.83 19.83 2.77
N ARG A 215 4.64 19.80 1.69
CA ARG A 215 4.99 20.97 0.90
C ARG A 215 4.45 20.78 -0.52
N GLY A 216 3.52 21.64 -0.93
CA GLY A 216 2.91 21.62 -2.25
C GLY A 216 1.89 20.46 -2.41
N GLY A 217 0.75 20.72 -2.95
CA GLY A 217 -0.30 19.81 -3.34
C GLY A 217 -1.10 20.42 -4.46
#